data_e2578ffd531f6a8d6fe0bd3ab5a6ee80
#
_entry.id   e2578ffd531f6a8d6fe0bd3ab5a6ee80
#
_cell.length_a   1.000
_cell.length_b   1.000
_cell.length_c   1.000
_cell.angle_alpha   90.00
_cell.angle_beta   90.00
_cell.angle_gamma   90.00
#
_symmetry.space_group_name_H-M   'P 1'
#
loop_
_entity.id
_entity.type
_entity.pdbx_description
1 polymer ?
#
loop_
_entity_poly.entity_id
_entity_poly.type
_entity_poly.pdbx_seq_one_letter_code
_entity_poly.pdbx_strand_id
1 'polypeptide(L)'
;INYIGETYQFRKGLEWKDDDAPGFGASYTDMAASVLAGNTFDYPARHGKALMKLGYGFVSMSAEAFQRGLTEGKTASESVHKLATDYPILDLICGKQATTPRGTGKVSSQFAVFPEQLQEALREYTLAGGSLIVSGANIGTDISESIYSDLLSDDKEEELAYRKKATAFAAEVLGYKAMNSHASRSGEYRWVAPGQRNSTGSFHNSLNPDCYSVENPDGIVPSDNRGKTVIRYKDTGISAGTAFDSGTYKCICIGFPIEAVKEEKEI
;
A
#
# COMPACT_ATOMS: atom_id res chain seq x y z
N ILE A 1 4.47 -5.88 0.52
CA ILE A 1 4.80 -7.30 0.35
C ILE A 1 4.58 -7.80 -1.06
N ASN A 2 3.76 -7.19 -1.81
CA ASN A 2 3.62 -7.47 -3.21
C ASN A 2 4.84 -7.21 -4.03
N TYR A 3 5.59 -6.30 -3.58
CA TYR A 3 6.92 -6.08 -4.06
C TYR A 3 7.76 -7.36 -4.00
N ILE A 4 7.42 -8.28 -3.13
CA ILE A 4 8.08 -9.58 -3.03
C ILE A 4 7.76 -10.48 -4.23
N GLY A 5 6.59 -10.41 -4.77
CA GLY A 5 6.28 -11.04 -6.06
C GLY A 5 7.19 -10.48 -7.15
N GLU A 6 7.40 -9.19 -7.12
CA GLU A 6 8.33 -8.52 -8.02
C GLU A 6 9.79 -8.80 -7.69
N THR A 7 10.12 -8.97 -6.43
CA THR A 7 11.46 -9.45 -6.06
C THR A 7 11.73 -10.83 -6.63
N TYR A 8 10.72 -11.67 -6.72
CA TYR A 8 10.84 -12.94 -7.44
C TYR A 8 11.10 -12.70 -8.92
N GLN A 9 10.46 -11.76 -9.52
CA GLN A 9 10.72 -11.36 -10.89
C GLN A 9 12.08 -10.68 -11.03
N PHE A 10 12.50 -9.93 -10.04
CA PHE A 10 13.86 -9.42 -9.97
C PHE A 10 14.89 -10.55 -10.01
N ARG A 11 14.71 -11.64 -9.29
CA ARG A 11 15.59 -12.81 -9.40
C ARG A 11 15.57 -13.42 -10.79
N LYS A 12 14.43 -13.40 -11.46
CA LYS A 12 14.28 -13.76 -12.86
C LYS A 12 14.62 -12.62 -13.82
N GLY A 13 14.70 -11.42 -13.36
CA GLY A 13 14.99 -10.24 -14.15
C GLY A 13 16.35 -10.26 -14.83
N LEU A 14 17.28 -11.02 -14.29
CA LEU A 14 18.52 -11.37 -14.96
C LEU A 14 18.31 -12.37 -16.13
N GLU A 15 17.15 -12.99 -16.16
CA GLU A 15 16.73 -13.95 -17.18
C GLU A 15 15.45 -13.50 -17.89
N TRP A 16 15.19 -12.20 -17.97
CA TRP A 16 13.99 -11.68 -18.59
C TRP A 16 13.73 -12.33 -19.93
N LYS A 17 12.68 -13.07 -19.97
CA LYS A 17 12.10 -13.58 -21.18
C LYS A 17 10.81 -12.83 -21.44
N ASP A 18 10.97 -11.73 -22.16
CA ASP A 18 9.91 -11.13 -22.94
C ASP A 18 8.56 -10.89 -22.26
N ASP A 19 7.55 -11.42 -22.87
CA ASP A 19 6.14 -11.17 -22.71
C ASP A 19 5.55 -11.57 -21.34
N ASP A 20 6.29 -12.31 -20.54
CA ASP A 20 5.86 -12.74 -19.20
C ASP A 20 6.29 -11.74 -18.11
N ALA A 21 7.03 -10.72 -18.48
CA ALA A 21 7.44 -9.68 -17.53
C ALA A 21 6.28 -8.70 -17.30
N PRO A 22 5.92 -8.43 -16.05
CA PRO A 22 4.99 -7.37 -15.75
C PRO A 22 5.52 -6.04 -16.25
N GLY A 23 4.62 -5.14 -16.58
CA GLY A 23 4.89 -3.87 -17.24
C GLY A 23 6.25 -3.29 -16.92
N PHE A 24 7.07 -3.29 -17.92
CA PHE A 24 8.50 -3.02 -17.88
C PHE A 24 8.90 -1.76 -17.10
N GLY A 25 7.96 -0.84 -16.91
CA GLY A 25 8.21 0.44 -16.29
C GLY A 25 8.38 0.39 -14.76
N ALA A 26 7.42 -0.15 -14.04
CA ALA A 26 7.43 -0.10 -12.58
C ALA A 26 8.51 -1.01 -11.98
N SER A 27 8.56 -2.27 -12.39
CA SER A 27 9.55 -3.23 -11.91
C SER A 27 10.98 -2.82 -12.27
N TYR A 28 11.18 -2.27 -13.46
CA TYR A 28 12.51 -1.82 -13.89
C TYR A 28 12.99 -0.62 -13.07
N THR A 29 12.13 0.33 -12.80
CA THR A 29 12.47 1.50 -11.98
C THR A 29 12.87 1.09 -10.57
N ASP A 30 12.14 0.16 -9.99
CA ASP A 30 12.40 -0.30 -8.63
C ASP A 30 13.64 -1.20 -8.57
N MET A 31 13.85 -2.03 -9.57
CA MET A 31 15.10 -2.77 -9.73
C MET A 31 16.30 -1.83 -9.86
N ALA A 32 16.19 -0.83 -10.71
CA ALA A 32 17.26 0.15 -10.89
C ALA A 32 17.54 0.93 -9.60
N ALA A 33 16.50 1.39 -8.89
CA ALA A 33 16.65 2.05 -7.62
C ALA A 33 17.28 1.13 -6.56
N SER A 34 16.87 -0.14 -6.52
CA SER A 34 17.44 -1.12 -5.62
C SER A 34 18.94 -1.36 -5.89
N VAL A 35 19.30 -1.57 -7.13
CA VAL A 35 20.69 -1.85 -7.53
C VAL A 35 21.57 -0.62 -7.37
N LEU A 36 21.11 0.54 -7.85
CA LEU A 36 21.89 1.78 -7.83
C LEU A 36 22.04 2.38 -6.44
N ALA A 37 21.02 2.22 -5.60
CA ALA A 37 20.99 2.74 -4.23
C ALA A 37 21.53 1.74 -3.19
N GLY A 38 21.94 0.54 -3.58
CA GLY A 38 22.28 -0.52 -2.64
C GLY A 38 21.10 -0.99 -1.79
N ASN A 39 19.89 -0.71 -2.25
CA ASN A 39 18.66 -0.95 -1.54
C ASN A 39 18.36 -2.46 -1.48
N THR A 40 17.84 -2.90 -0.36
CA THR A 40 17.31 -4.25 -0.19
C THR A 40 15.79 -4.19 -0.16
N PHE A 41 15.11 -5.19 -0.72
CA PHE A 41 13.65 -5.30 -0.64
C PHE A 41 13.19 -5.83 0.73
N ASP A 42 13.85 -5.41 1.79
CA ASP A 42 13.57 -5.86 3.15
C ASP A 42 12.68 -4.87 3.92
N TYR A 43 11.59 -4.47 3.29
CA TYR A 43 10.63 -3.54 3.87
C TYR A 43 10.00 -4.04 5.18
N PRO A 44 9.65 -5.35 5.31
CA PRO A 44 9.19 -5.89 6.59
C PRO A 44 10.17 -5.68 7.74
N ALA A 45 11.48 -5.66 7.48
CA ALA A 45 12.47 -5.41 8.52
C ALA A 45 12.43 -3.97 9.03
N ARG A 46 12.18 -2.97 8.15
CA ARG A 46 12.05 -1.57 8.58
C ARG A 46 10.81 -1.36 9.44
N HIS A 47 9.66 -1.86 8.99
CA HIS A 47 8.42 -1.83 9.77
C HIS A 47 8.57 -2.60 11.09
N GLY A 48 9.12 -3.81 11.02
CA GLY A 48 9.34 -4.66 12.19
C GLY A 48 10.26 -4.03 13.24
N LYS A 49 11.32 -3.32 12.83
CA LYS A 49 12.17 -2.57 13.78
C LYS A 49 11.39 -1.50 14.52
N ALA A 50 10.52 -0.76 13.85
CA ALA A 50 9.69 0.25 14.47
C ALA A 50 8.71 -0.38 15.48
N LEU A 51 8.04 -1.45 15.10
CA LEU A 51 7.14 -2.21 15.99
C LEU A 51 7.87 -2.75 17.22
N MET A 52 9.06 -3.33 17.04
CA MET A 52 9.87 -3.85 18.16
C MET A 52 10.32 -2.74 19.11
N LYS A 53 10.66 -1.56 18.61
CA LYS A 53 10.99 -0.40 19.47
C LYS A 53 9.81 0.05 20.31
N LEU A 54 8.60 -0.13 19.82
CA LEU A 54 7.37 0.14 20.54
C LEU A 54 6.96 -1.01 21.49
N GLY A 55 7.74 -2.10 21.54
CA GLY A 55 7.48 -3.25 22.40
C GLY A 55 6.53 -4.29 21.83
N TYR A 56 6.22 -4.22 20.54
CA TYR A 56 5.35 -5.20 19.87
C TYR A 56 6.15 -6.33 19.22
N GLY A 57 5.64 -7.55 19.32
CA GLY A 57 6.07 -8.67 18.47
C GLY A 57 5.31 -8.65 17.15
N PHE A 58 5.88 -9.24 16.11
CA PHE A 58 5.23 -9.34 14.81
C PHE A 58 5.59 -10.64 14.09
N VAL A 59 4.77 -11.03 13.13
CA VAL A 59 5.07 -12.04 12.11
C VAL A 59 4.89 -11.42 10.75
N SER A 60 5.68 -11.87 9.78
CA SER A 60 5.57 -11.41 8.38
C SER A 60 5.06 -12.52 7.49
N MET A 61 4.19 -12.17 6.56
CA MET A 61 3.68 -13.08 5.54
C MET A 61 3.44 -12.34 4.23
N SER A 62 3.41 -13.04 3.12
CA SER A 62 3.01 -12.46 1.85
C SER A 62 1.49 -12.24 1.79
N ALA A 63 1.04 -11.35 0.89
CA ALA A 63 -0.40 -11.15 0.66
C ALA A 63 -1.10 -12.45 0.24
N GLU A 64 -0.44 -13.26 -0.58
CA GLU A 64 -0.98 -14.56 -1.01
C GLU A 64 -1.06 -15.56 0.16
N ALA A 65 -0.08 -15.54 1.08
CA ALA A 65 -0.12 -16.39 2.27
C ALA A 65 -1.25 -15.96 3.21
N PHE A 66 -1.47 -14.65 3.37
CA PHE A 66 -2.60 -14.11 4.11
C PHE A 66 -3.94 -14.56 3.50
N GLN A 67 -4.12 -14.38 2.20
CA GLN A 67 -5.33 -14.79 1.49
C GLN A 67 -5.58 -16.30 1.60
N ARG A 68 -4.56 -17.15 1.41
CA ARG A 68 -4.66 -18.61 1.55
C ARG A 68 -4.95 -19.04 2.98
N GLY A 69 -4.35 -18.40 3.97
CA GLY A 69 -4.57 -18.69 5.37
C GLY A 69 -6.03 -18.49 5.80
N LEU A 70 -6.78 -17.67 5.06
CA LEU A 70 -8.21 -17.47 5.27
C LEU A 70 -9.06 -18.54 4.56
N THR A 71 -8.53 -19.23 3.56
CA THR A 71 -9.27 -20.18 2.72
C THR A 71 -8.90 -21.65 2.96
N GLU A 72 -7.71 -21.94 3.47
CA GLU A 72 -7.24 -23.31 3.70
C GLU A 72 -7.56 -23.81 5.12
N GLY A 73 -8.55 -24.66 5.22
CA GLY A 73 -8.86 -25.51 6.39
C GLY A 73 -9.71 -24.85 7.48
N LYS A 74 -10.69 -25.59 7.97
CA LYS A 74 -11.77 -25.17 8.88
C LYS A 74 -12.54 -23.96 8.34
N THR A 75 -13.82 -23.87 8.54
CA THR A 75 -14.64 -22.80 7.96
C THR A 75 -13.89 -21.46 7.93
N ALA A 76 -13.87 -20.77 6.81
CA ALA A 76 -13.13 -19.51 6.59
C ALA A 76 -13.31 -18.53 7.78
N SER A 77 -14.50 -18.48 8.33
CA SER A 77 -14.87 -17.69 9.51
C SER A 77 -14.02 -17.99 10.76
N GLU A 78 -13.74 -19.25 11.09
CA GLU A 78 -12.96 -19.60 12.29
C GLU A 78 -11.49 -19.21 12.16
N SER A 79 -10.93 -19.37 10.96
CA SER A 79 -9.55 -18.98 10.67
C SER A 79 -9.35 -17.46 10.75
N VAL A 80 -10.30 -16.69 10.24
CA VAL A 80 -10.29 -15.21 10.30
C VAL A 80 -10.42 -14.70 11.73
N HIS A 81 -11.37 -15.24 12.51
CA HIS A 81 -11.53 -14.84 13.89
C HIS A 81 -10.29 -15.15 14.72
N LYS A 82 -9.68 -16.32 14.51
CA LYS A 82 -8.43 -16.67 15.17
C LYS A 82 -7.32 -15.71 14.77
N LEU A 83 -7.19 -15.39 13.49
CA LEU A 83 -6.17 -14.47 13.01
C LEU A 83 -6.35 -13.07 13.61
N ALA A 84 -7.56 -12.52 13.62
CA ALA A 84 -7.86 -11.21 14.20
C ALA A 84 -7.67 -11.18 15.73
N THR A 85 -7.85 -12.32 16.40
CA THR A 85 -7.59 -12.44 17.84
C THR A 85 -6.11 -12.52 18.16
N ASP A 86 -5.37 -13.36 17.44
CA ASP A 86 -3.94 -13.58 17.65
C ASP A 86 -3.10 -12.38 17.18
N TYR A 87 -3.54 -11.73 16.11
CA TYR A 87 -2.90 -10.57 15.49
C TYR A 87 -3.94 -9.47 15.25
N PRO A 88 -4.22 -8.63 16.26
CA PRO A 88 -5.29 -7.63 16.19
C PRO A 88 -4.97 -6.44 15.29
N ILE A 89 -3.73 -6.29 14.85
CA ILE A 89 -3.29 -5.26 13.92
C ILE A 89 -2.55 -5.90 12.76
N LEU A 90 -2.98 -5.57 11.54
CA LEU A 90 -2.32 -5.95 10.31
C LEU A 90 -1.69 -4.71 9.66
N ASP A 91 -0.39 -4.77 9.42
CA ASP A 91 0.35 -3.76 8.69
C ASP A 91 0.51 -4.19 7.22
N LEU A 92 -0.23 -3.54 6.34
CA LEU A 92 -0.23 -3.81 4.90
C LEU A 92 0.73 -2.87 4.18
N ILE A 93 1.86 -3.42 3.79
CA ILE A 93 2.93 -2.70 3.09
C ILE A 93 2.63 -2.75 1.59
N CYS A 94 2.16 -1.65 1.01
CA CYS A 94 1.86 -1.54 -0.42
C CYS A 94 3.01 -0.94 -1.24
N GLY A 95 3.98 -0.28 -0.60
CA GLY A 95 5.14 0.28 -1.29
C GLY A 95 4.76 1.21 -2.45
N LYS A 96 5.33 0.96 -3.61
CA LYS A 96 5.00 1.64 -4.88
C LYS A 96 4.16 0.76 -5.81
N GLN A 97 3.50 -0.25 -5.29
CA GLN A 97 2.67 -1.12 -6.10
C GLN A 97 1.59 -0.33 -6.84
N ALA A 98 1.43 -0.66 -8.10
CA ALA A 98 0.39 -0.14 -8.97
C ALA A 98 0.02 -1.16 -10.02
N THR A 99 -1.18 -1.09 -10.53
CA THR A 99 -1.60 -1.87 -11.69
C THR A 99 -0.68 -1.55 -12.86
N THR A 100 0.04 -2.55 -13.35
CA THR A 100 0.89 -2.39 -14.52
C THR A 100 0.03 -2.45 -15.77
N PRO A 101 0.17 -1.51 -16.71
CA PRO A 101 -0.49 -1.62 -18.00
C PRO A 101 0.03 -2.90 -18.69
N ARG A 102 -0.87 -3.57 -19.39
CA ARG A 102 -0.45 -4.69 -20.26
C ARG A 102 0.61 -4.19 -21.24
N GLY A 103 1.78 -4.80 -21.20
CA GLY A 103 2.72 -4.69 -22.31
C GLY A 103 2.11 -5.30 -23.57
N THR A 104 2.87 -5.33 -24.66
CA THR A 104 2.49 -5.98 -25.91
C THR A 104 2.35 -7.51 -25.81
N GLY A 105 2.49 -8.06 -24.61
CA GLY A 105 2.43 -9.48 -24.30
C GLY A 105 1.07 -9.94 -23.77
N LYS A 106 0.96 -11.24 -23.50
CA LYS A 106 -0.28 -11.92 -23.07
C LYS A 106 -0.57 -11.81 -21.58
N VAL A 107 0.19 -11.03 -20.83
CA VAL A 107 0.06 -10.98 -19.36
C VAL A 107 -1.04 -10.02 -18.98
N SER A 108 -2.01 -10.51 -18.21
CA SER A 108 -3.05 -9.68 -17.59
C SER A 108 -2.44 -8.63 -16.66
N SER A 109 -3.13 -7.51 -16.47
CA SER A 109 -2.75 -6.50 -15.48
C SER A 109 -2.43 -7.16 -14.15
N GLN A 110 -1.19 -7.05 -13.72
CA GLN A 110 -0.72 -7.63 -12.47
C GLN A 110 -0.38 -6.48 -11.52
N PHE A 111 -0.28 -6.79 -10.24
CA PHE A 111 0.16 -5.84 -9.22
C PHE A 111 -0.83 -4.71 -8.87
N ALA A 112 -2.11 -4.93 -9.10
CA ALA A 112 -3.14 -4.07 -8.51
C ALA A 112 -2.90 -3.93 -6.99
N VAL A 113 -3.02 -2.72 -6.47
CA VAL A 113 -2.78 -2.45 -5.03
C VAL A 113 -3.70 -3.28 -4.15
N PHE A 114 -4.97 -3.40 -4.54
CA PHE A 114 -5.96 -4.18 -3.82
C PHE A 114 -6.65 -5.17 -4.77
N PRO A 115 -6.00 -6.28 -5.14
CA PRO A 115 -6.68 -7.32 -5.93
C PRO A 115 -7.91 -7.85 -5.19
N GLU A 116 -8.90 -8.32 -5.92
CA GLU A 116 -10.23 -8.66 -5.38
C GLU A 116 -10.17 -9.63 -4.20
N GLN A 117 -9.33 -10.67 -4.31
CA GLN A 117 -9.13 -11.64 -3.21
C GLN A 117 -8.55 -10.98 -1.95
N LEU A 118 -7.69 -9.99 -2.10
CA LEU A 118 -7.16 -9.23 -0.97
C LEU A 118 -8.24 -8.35 -0.34
N GLN A 119 -9.06 -7.70 -1.16
CA GLN A 119 -10.19 -6.90 -0.65
C GLN A 119 -11.14 -7.77 0.19
N GLU A 120 -11.50 -8.96 -0.29
CA GLU A 120 -12.35 -9.91 0.43
C GLU A 120 -11.71 -10.34 1.76
N ALA A 121 -10.46 -10.76 1.72
CA ALA A 121 -9.71 -11.18 2.90
C ALA A 121 -9.61 -10.08 3.97
N LEU A 122 -9.34 -8.84 3.56
CA LEU A 122 -9.27 -7.69 4.46
C LEU A 122 -10.64 -7.33 5.03
N ARG A 123 -11.71 -7.47 4.23
CA ARG A 123 -13.09 -7.26 4.68
C ARG A 123 -13.46 -8.24 5.79
N GLU A 124 -13.18 -9.52 5.59
CA GLU A 124 -13.43 -10.56 6.60
C GLU A 124 -12.61 -10.31 7.87
N TYR A 125 -11.33 -10.00 7.72
CA TYR A 125 -10.44 -9.71 8.85
C TYR A 125 -10.94 -8.52 9.69
N THR A 126 -11.38 -7.44 9.05
CA THR A 126 -11.90 -6.26 9.76
C THR A 126 -13.28 -6.51 10.39
N LEU A 127 -14.14 -7.31 9.76
CA LEU A 127 -15.40 -7.74 10.36
C LEU A 127 -15.19 -8.59 11.61
N ALA A 128 -14.09 -9.34 11.67
CA ALA A 128 -13.68 -10.09 12.87
C ALA A 128 -13.02 -9.20 13.96
N GLY A 129 -12.90 -7.88 13.75
CA GLY A 129 -12.37 -6.92 14.70
C GLY A 129 -10.90 -6.55 14.50
N GLY A 130 -10.24 -7.11 13.49
CA GLY A 130 -8.85 -6.78 13.16
C GLY A 130 -8.70 -5.36 12.61
N SER A 131 -7.74 -4.61 13.11
CA SER A 131 -7.45 -3.23 12.69
C SER A 131 -6.31 -3.18 11.66
N LEU A 132 -6.27 -2.13 10.84
CA LEU A 132 -5.34 -2.04 9.72
C LEU A 132 -4.44 -0.80 9.81
N ILE A 133 -3.18 -0.99 9.41
CA ILE A 133 -2.28 0.07 8.96
C ILE A 133 -2.02 -0.21 7.48
N VAL A 134 -2.23 0.76 6.61
CA VAL A 134 -2.05 0.62 5.16
C VAL A 134 -1.18 1.76 4.68
N SER A 135 -0.07 1.47 4.03
CA SER A 135 0.83 2.51 3.50
C SER A 135 1.32 2.19 2.09
N GLY A 136 1.35 3.21 1.25
CA GLY A 136 1.83 3.07 -0.13
C GLY A 136 1.62 4.31 -0.97
N ALA A 137 2.44 4.46 -2.00
CA ALA A 137 2.42 5.64 -2.87
C ALA A 137 1.23 5.69 -3.83
N ASN A 138 0.62 4.53 -4.14
CA ASN A 138 -0.44 4.42 -5.15
C ASN A 138 -1.76 3.87 -4.59
N ILE A 139 -1.95 3.89 -3.28
CA ILE A 139 -3.17 3.34 -2.67
C ILE A 139 -4.45 4.10 -3.05
N GLY A 140 -4.33 5.36 -3.46
CA GLY A 140 -5.40 6.18 -3.99
C GLY A 140 -5.41 6.22 -5.51
N THR A 141 -4.25 6.46 -6.10
CA THR A 141 -4.09 6.61 -7.56
C THR A 141 -4.50 5.35 -8.32
N ASP A 142 -4.06 4.18 -7.87
CA ASP A 142 -4.31 2.91 -8.55
C ASP A 142 -5.79 2.51 -8.60
N ILE A 143 -6.56 2.95 -7.62
CA ILE A 143 -7.99 2.65 -7.54
C ILE A 143 -8.90 3.74 -8.12
N SER A 144 -8.35 4.89 -8.48
CA SER A 144 -9.15 6.04 -8.92
C SER A 144 -9.52 5.95 -10.40
N GLU A 145 -10.82 5.99 -10.68
CA GLU A 145 -11.35 6.04 -12.05
C GLU A 145 -10.94 7.31 -12.79
N SER A 146 -10.80 8.43 -12.07
CA SER A 146 -10.56 9.74 -12.68
C SER A 146 -9.08 10.02 -12.98
N ILE A 147 -8.16 9.36 -12.30
CA ILE A 147 -6.72 9.64 -12.42
C ILE A 147 -6.08 8.85 -13.56
N TYR A 148 -6.66 7.68 -13.89
CA TYR A 148 -6.14 6.75 -14.90
C TYR A 148 -7.00 6.61 -16.15
N SER A 149 -7.88 7.56 -16.44
CA SER A 149 -8.74 7.52 -17.63
C SER A 149 -7.98 7.38 -18.97
N ASP A 150 -6.69 7.67 -18.96
CA ASP A 150 -5.83 7.67 -20.14
C ASP A 150 -4.98 6.40 -20.32
N LEU A 151 -5.02 5.47 -19.39
CA LEU A 151 -4.36 4.18 -19.58
C LEU A 151 -5.18 3.34 -20.55
N LEU A 152 -4.68 3.26 -21.76
CA LEU A 152 -5.24 2.51 -22.87
C LEU A 152 -4.95 1.02 -22.67
N SER A 153 -5.76 0.32 -21.87
CA SER A 153 -5.81 -1.13 -21.97
C SER A 153 -6.90 -1.53 -22.98
N ASP A 154 -6.67 -2.60 -23.71
CA ASP A 154 -7.71 -3.19 -24.56
C ASP A 154 -8.89 -3.75 -23.76
N ASP A 155 -8.70 -3.93 -22.44
CA ASP A 155 -9.69 -4.44 -21.47
C ASP A 155 -10.20 -3.37 -20.52
N LYS A 156 -10.63 -2.25 -21.05
CA LYS A 156 -11.17 -1.11 -20.27
C LYS A 156 -12.30 -1.49 -19.32
N GLU A 157 -13.11 -2.47 -19.68
CA GLU A 157 -14.24 -2.88 -18.86
C GLU A 157 -13.81 -3.61 -17.58
N GLU A 158 -12.83 -4.53 -17.67
CA GLU A 158 -12.30 -5.23 -16.49
C GLU A 158 -11.56 -4.27 -15.56
N GLU A 159 -10.75 -3.39 -16.11
CA GLU A 159 -10.01 -2.40 -15.35
C GLU A 159 -10.96 -1.41 -14.64
N LEU A 160 -11.98 -0.95 -15.34
CA LEU A 160 -13.00 -0.08 -14.75
C LEU A 160 -13.79 -0.81 -13.65
N ALA A 161 -14.13 -2.07 -13.87
CA ALA A 161 -14.81 -2.89 -12.87
C ALA A 161 -13.94 -3.09 -11.62
N TYR A 162 -12.65 -3.38 -11.79
CA TYR A 162 -11.68 -3.44 -10.68
C TYR A 162 -11.66 -2.13 -9.90
N ARG A 163 -11.45 -1.00 -10.56
CA ARG A 163 -11.34 0.31 -9.90
C ARG A 163 -12.60 0.68 -9.15
N LYS A 164 -13.76 0.40 -9.72
CA LYS A 164 -15.04 0.62 -9.04
C LYS A 164 -15.16 -0.18 -7.76
N LYS A 165 -14.78 -1.47 -7.79
CA LYS A 165 -14.78 -2.33 -6.59
C LYS A 165 -13.74 -1.86 -5.57
N ALA A 166 -12.52 -1.55 -6.00
CA ALA A 166 -11.45 -1.11 -5.13
C ALA A 166 -11.72 0.27 -4.51
N THR A 167 -12.32 1.20 -5.25
CA THR A 167 -12.76 2.50 -4.72
C THR A 167 -13.85 2.32 -3.65
N ALA A 168 -14.83 1.45 -3.90
CA ALA A 168 -15.86 1.13 -2.91
C ALA A 168 -15.25 0.47 -1.66
N PHE A 169 -14.34 -0.48 -1.84
CA PHE A 169 -13.61 -1.12 -0.75
C PHE A 169 -12.83 -0.09 0.09
N ALA A 170 -12.07 0.79 -0.56
CA ALA A 170 -11.31 1.83 0.15
C ALA A 170 -12.22 2.76 0.95
N ALA A 171 -13.35 3.16 0.38
CA ALA A 171 -14.29 4.06 1.06
C ALA A 171 -15.00 3.39 2.24
N GLU A 172 -15.42 2.12 2.09
CA GLU A 172 -16.24 1.40 3.07
C GLU A 172 -15.41 0.76 4.18
N VAL A 173 -14.28 0.15 3.83
CA VAL A 173 -13.44 -0.65 4.74
C VAL A 173 -12.25 0.14 5.26
N LEU A 174 -11.53 0.82 4.37
CA LEU A 174 -10.34 1.57 4.74
C LEU A 174 -10.66 3.02 5.18
N GLY A 175 -11.85 3.52 4.86
CA GLY A 175 -12.35 4.81 5.31
C GLY A 175 -11.77 6.02 4.59
N TYR A 176 -11.24 5.86 3.36
CA TYR A 176 -10.71 6.97 2.58
C TYR A 176 -11.21 6.99 1.13
N LYS A 177 -11.03 8.13 0.49
CA LYS A 177 -11.16 8.34 -0.96
C LYS A 177 -9.86 8.92 -1.51
N ALA A 178 -9.53 8.53 -2.73
CA ALA A 178 -8.46 9.15 -3.50
C ALA A 178 -8.79 10.63 -3.75
N MET A 179 -7.80 11.49 -3.63
CA MET A 179 -7.94 12.92 -3.91
C MET A 179 -7.15 13.32 -5.15
N ASN A 180 -5.87 13.03 -5.16
CA ASN A 180 -4.97 13.31 -6.28
C ASN A 180 -3.69 12.48 -6.17
N SER A 181 -3.04 12.26 -7.30
CA SER A 181 -1.65 11.81 -7.39
C SER A 181 -0.69 12.99 -7.22
N HIS A 182 0.60 12.70 -7.04
CA HIS A 182 1.64 13.75 -6.94
C HIS A 182 1.33 14.80 -5.85
N ALA A 183 0.85 14.33 -4.71
CA ALA A 183 0.34 15.21 -3.66
C ALA A 183 1.43 16.00 -2.91
N SER A 184 2.71 15.63 -3.08
CA SER A 184 3.85 16.36 -2.54
C SER A 184 5.05 16.29 -3.49
N ARG A 185 5.82 17.38 -3.54
CA ARG A 185 7.11 17.45 -4.25
C ARG A 185 8.30 17.43 -3.30
N SER A 186 8.09 17.87 -2.05
CA SER A 186 9.17 17.93 -1.06
C SER A 186 9.40 16.62 -0.33
N GLY A 187 8.39 15.74 -0.27
CA GLY A 187 8.39 14.56 0.58
C GLY A 187 8.32 14.86 2.08
N GLU A 188 8.02 16.12 2.45
CA GLU A 188 7.85 16.50 3.85
C GLU A 188 6.38 16.42 4.29
N TYR A 189 6.18 15.92 5.50
CA TYR A 189 4.84 15.81 6.07
C TYR A 189 4.80 16.30 7.53
N ARG A 190 3.60 16.50 8.03
CA ARG A 190 3.32 16.82 9.43
C ARG A 190 2.13 16.05 9.95
N TRP A 191 2.20 15.62 11.19
CA TRP A 191 1.07 15.09 11.91
C TRP A 191 0.10 16.21 12.32
N VAL A 192 -1.19 15.94 12.16
CA VAL A 192 -2.26 16.86 12.57
C VAL A 192 -3.25 16.20 13.54
N ALA A 193 -2.98 14.95 13.92
CA ALA A 193 -3.76 14.24 14.92
C ALA A 193 -3.64 14.89 16.30
N PRO A 194 -4.67 14.79 17.15
CA PRO A 194 -4.58 15.23 18.55
C PRO A 194 -3.42 14.52 19.27
N GLY A 195 -2.60 15.26 20.00
CA GLY A 195 -1.43 14.73 20.72
C GLY A 195 -0.14 14.64 19.88
N GLN A 196 -0.24 14.64 18.57
CA GLN A 196 0.91 14.59 17.62
C GLN A 196 1.11 15.91 16.86
N ARG A 197 0.38 16.96 17.23
CA ARG A 197 0.48 18.25 16.56
C ARG A 197 1.91 18.79 16.65
N ASN A 198 2.49 19.11 15.48
CA ASN A 198 3.84 19.60 15.27
C ASN A 198 4.93 18.52 15.11
N SER A 199 4.64 17.24 15.20
CA SER A 199 5.56 16.23 14.72
C SER A 199 5.65 16.30 13.20
N THR A 200 6.86 16.40 12.67
CA THR A 200 7.14 16.49 11.24
C THR A 200 8.12 15.40 10.86
N GLY A 201 8.00 14.91 9.64
CA GLY A 201 8.90 13.94 9.07
C GLY A 201 9.11 14.16 7.58
N SER A 202 9.93 13.34 6.99
CA SER A 202 10.15 13.33 5.55
C SER A 202 10.45 11.93 5.05
N PHE A 203 10.13 11.66 3.78
CA PHE A 203 10.47 10.43 3.09
C PHE A 203 11.37 10.70 1.88
N HIS A 204 12.00 9.65 1.39
CA HIS A 204 12.87 9.71 0.23
C HIS A 204 12.04 9.91 -1.05
N ASN A 205 12.11 11.09 -1.63
CA ASN A 205 11.42 11.47 -2.87
C ASN A 205 12.35 11.64 -4.07
N SER A 206 13.60 11.30 -3.90
CA SER A 206 14.65 11.32 -4.92
C SER A 206 15.63 10.19 -4.68
N LEU A 207 16.44 9.87 -5.70
CA LEU A 207 17.45 8.81 -5.62
C LEU A 207 18.35 8.98 -4.40
N ASN A 208 18.53 7.92 -3.64
CA ASN A 208 19.29 7.89 -2.39
C ASN A 208 19.84 6.47 -2.15
N PRO A 209 20.83 6.30 -1.22
CA PRO A 209 21.41 5.00 -0.95
C PRO A 209 20.59 4.10 -0.01
N ASP A 210 19.55 4.62 0.64
CA ASP A 210 18.92 3.95 1.78
C ASP A 210 17.63 3.21 1.39
N CYS A 211 16.88 3.75 0.43
CA CYS A 211 15.61 3.21 0.01
C CYS A 211 15.28 3.63 -1.43
N TYR A 212 14.22 3.08 -2.00
CA TYR A 212 13.69 3.58 -3.26
C TYR A 212 13.10 4.99 -3.08
N SER A 213 13.02 5.74 -4.15
CA SER A 213 12.40 7.07 -4.15
C SER A 213 10.89 7.00 -4.37
N VAL A 214 10.17 7.92 -3.73
CA VAL A 214 8.71 8.09 -3.85
C VAL A 214 8.45 9.43 -4.52
N GLU A 215 8.38 9.42 -5.85
CA GLU A 215 8.22 10.64 -6.65
C GLU A 215 6.78 11.15 -6.64
N ASN A 216 5.82 10.21 -6.56
CA ASN A 216 4.41 10.46 -6.75
C ASN A 216 3.56 9.96 -5.58
N PRO A 217 3.67 10.56 -4.39
CA PRO A 217 2.86 10.16 -3.26
C PRO A 217 1.39 10.57 -3.46
N ASP A 218 0.48 9.79 -2.90
CA ASP A 218 -0.96 10.02 -3.02
C ASP A 218 -1.51 11.00 -1.99
N GLY A 219 -2.47 11.79 -2.44
CA GLY A 219 -3.39 12.51 -1.57
C GLY A 219 -4.65 11.68 -1.33
N ILE A 220 -4.97 11.45 -0.07
CA ILE A 220 -6.17 10.72 0.35
C ILE A 220 -6.94 11.52 1.39
N VAL A 221 -8.27 11.44 1.35
CA VAL A 221 -9.15 12.14 2.28
C VAL A 221 -10.15 11.18 2.92
N PRO A 222 -10.67 11.49 4.11
CA PRO A 222 -11.70 10.65 4.72
C PRO A 222 -12.89 10.42 3.79
N SER A 223 -13.42 9.19 3.76
CA SER A 223 -14.59 8.85 2.95
C SER A 223 -15.88 9.44 3.51
N ASP A 224 -15.98 9.56 4.82
CA ASP A 224 -17.13 10.08 5.56
C ASP A 224 -16.72 10.65 6.93
N ASN A 225 -17.71 10.94 7.80
CA ASN A 225 -17.51 11.56 9.11
C ASN A 225 -16.91 10.65 10.19
N ARG A 226 -16.77 9.35 9.93
CA ARG A 226 -16.06 8.39 10.82
C ARG A 226 -14.55 8.51 10.66
N GLY A 227 -14.10 9.11 9.56
CA GLY A 227 -12.72 9.34 9.27
C GLY A 227 -12.26 10.77 9.56
N LYS A 228 -10.96 10.94 9.72
CA LYS A 228 -10.30 12.24 9.85
C LYS A 228 -8.92 12.23 9.22
N THR A 229 -8.49 13.37 8.69
CA THR A 229 -7.09 13.56 8.27
C THR A 229 -6.20 13.60 9.51
N VAL A 230 -5.12 12.81 9.49
CA VAL A 230 -4.13 12.73 10.57
C VAL A 230 -2.73 13.15 10.16
N ILE A 231 -2.44 13.13 8.86
CA ILE A 231 -1.18 13.58 8.26
C ILE A 231 -1.48 14.50 7.09
N ARG A 232 -0.66 15.56 6.92
CA ARG A 232 -0.69 16.45 5.76
C ARG A 232 0.72 16.64 5.19
N TYR A 233 0.83 16.74 3.87
CA TYR A 233 2.04 17.20 3.23
C TYR A 233 2.28 18.67 3.57
N LYS A 234 3.54 19.04 3.81
CA LYS A 234 3.89 20.40 4.26
C LYS A 234 3.83 21.42 3.13
N ASP A 235 4.29 21.02 1.95
CA ASP A 235 4.38 21.89 0.78
C ASP A 235 3.02 22.21 0.16
N THR A 236 2.11 21.26 0.14
CA THR A 236 0.81 21.42 -0.51
C THR A 236 -0.37 21.57 0.45
N GLY A 237 -0.20 21.15 1.70
CA GLY A 237 -1.29 21.07 2.67
C GLY A 237 -2.30 19.95 2.41
N ILE A 238 -2.10 19.16 1.35
CA ILE A 238 -2.97 18.04 0.98
C ILE A 238 -2.94 16.98 2.09
N SER A 239 -4.06 16.29 2.30
CA SER A 239 -4.14 15.18 3.23
C SER A 239 -3.29 14.00 2.73
N ALA A 240 -2.31 13.61 3.53
CA ALA A 240 -1.38 12.53 3.28
C ALA A 240 -1.76 11.24 4.00
N GLY A 241 -2.64 11.32 4.99
CA GLY A 241 -3.06 10.16 5.75
C GLY A 241 -4.35 10.39 6.51
N THR A 242 -5.11 9.32 6.64
CA THR A 242 -6.42 9.28 7.29
C THR A 242 -6.45 8.26 8.41
N ALA A 243 -7.22 8.54 9.44
CA ALA A 243 -7.62 7.56 10.46
C ALA A 243 -9.13 7.39 10.40
N PHE A 244 -9.59 6.17 10.44
CA PHE A 244 -10.97 5.76 10.36
C PHE A 244 -11.33 4.88 11.57
N ASP A 245 -12.51 5.09 12.13
CA ASP A 245 -13.05 4.29 13.23
C ASP A 245 -14.44 3.78 12.85
N SER A 246 -14.53 2.49 12.55
CA SER A 246 -15.79 1.85 12.18
C SER A 246 -16.71 1.57 13.37
N GLY A 247 -16.18 1.67 14.59
CA GLY A 247 -16.80 1.19 15.83
C GLY A 247 -16.41 -0.26 16.18
N THR A 248 -16.03 -1.08 15.20
CA THR A 248 -15.58 -2.46 15.40
C THR A 248 -14.07 -2.59 15.24
N TYR A 249 -13.51 -1.90 14.27
CA TYR A 249 -12.08 -1.86 13.97
C TYR A 249 -11.63 -0.44 13.63
N LYS A 250 -10.33 -0.24 13.59
CA LYS A 250 -9.72 1.02 13.19
C LYS A 250 -8.82 0.82 11.98
N CYS A 251 -8.72 1.86 11.16
CA CYS A 251 -7.82 1.85 10.03
C CYS A 251 -7.02 3.16 9.96
N ILE A 252 -5.72 3.05 9.72
CA ILE A 252 -4.84 4.18 9.38
C ILE A 252 -4.33 3.93 7.97
N CYS A 253 -4.59 4.88 7.06
CA CYS A 253 -4.09 4.83 5.70
C CYS A 253 -3.16 5.99 5.44
N ILE A 254 -2.02 5.73 4.80
CA ILE A 254 -0.95 6.70 4.53
C ILE A 254 -0.60 6.64 3.05
N GLY A 255 -0.73 7.77 2.34
CA GLY A 255 -0.52 7.90 0.90
C GLY A 255 0.95 7.95 0.46
N PHE A 256 1.84 7.50 1.32
CA PHE A 256 3.26 7.24 1.02
C PHE A 256 3.74 6.02 1.80
N PRO A 257 4.74 5.29 1.30
CA PRO A 257 5.32 4.15 1.99
C PRO A 257 6.05 4.54 3.28
N ILE A 258 5.73 3.89 4.39
CA ILE A 258 6.36 4.14 5.69
C ILE A 258 7.84 3.77 5.63
N GLU A 259 8.20 2.71 4.93
CA GLU A 259 9.59 2.26 4.76
C GLU A 259 10.48 3.27 4.05
N ALA A 260 9.89 4.22 3.33
CA ALA A 260 10.63 5.30 2.68
C ALA A 260 10.90 6.52 3.60
N VAL A 261 10.40 6.52 4.83
CA VAL A 261 10.67 7.59 5.81
C VAL A 261 12.15 7.64 6.14
N LYS A 262 12.73 8.86 6.14
CA LYS A 262 14.19 9.06 6.26
C LYS A 262 14.70 8.74 7.66
N GLU A 263 13.99 9.16 8.66
CA GLU A 263 14.40 9.04 10.04
C GLU A 263 13.68 7.87 10.72
N GLU A 264 14.40 6.85 11.10
CA GLU A 264 13.82 5.64 11.73
C GLU A 264 12.99 5.94 13.00
N LYS A 265 13.26 7.05 13.68
CA LYS A 265 12.47 7.52 14.84
C LYS A 265 11.08 8.06 14.45
N GLU A 266 10.85 8.31 13.16
CA GLU A 266 9.60 8.85 12.62
C GLU A 266 8.66 7.75 12.11
N ILE A 267 9.18 6.52 11.98
CA ILE A 267 8.44 5.31 11.70
C ILE A 267 7.82 4.81 13.02
#